data_7ec8c99e41210e9daaa9c42a9926245b
#
_entry.id   7ec8c99e41210e9daaa9c42a9926245b
#
_cell.length_a   1.000
_cell.length_b   1.000
_cell.length_c   1.000
_cell.angle_alpha   90.00
_cell.angle_beta   90.00
_cell.angle_gamma   90.00
#
_symmetry.space_group_name_H-M   'P 1'
#
loop_
_entity.id
_entity.type
_entity.pdbx_description
1 polymer ?
#
loop_
_entity_poly.entity_id
_entity_poly.type
_entity_poly.pdbx_seq_one_letter_code
_entity_poly.pdbx_strand_id
1 'polypeptide(L)'
;MLPHDFPPWQTVYYHFNKWRKDGTWAELNRSLHQQIRHQEGREISPSAAIVDSQSVKTTAIKGERGYDAGKQVKGRKRHLLVDTLGYVLCVIVTAASVQDRDGAKKVLEAIKERLPRLKLIGADGGYRGKLVDWVKTNFGWLLEIVQRNDAVSGFQVLPRRWMVERTFSWLGKYRRLSKDYEQLPQTSEAFIYLAMSHIMTRRLAKFEASKPP
;
A
#
# COMPACT_ATOMS: atom_id res chain seq x y z
N MET A 1 0.36 -16.50 22.30
CA MET A 1 1.20 -16.06 23.43
C MET A 1 2.41 -15.34 22.85
N LEU A 2 2.84 -14.23 23.41
CA LEU A 2 4.08 -13.54 22.99
C LEU A 2 5.30 -14.31 23.54
N PRO A 3 6.48 -14.22 22.87
CA PRO A 3 7.73 -14.73 23.41
C PRO A 3 8.01 -14.17 24.81
N HIS A 4 8.77 -14.91 25.63
CA HIS A 4 9.04 -14.57 27.03
C HIS A 4 9.75 -13.23 27.20
N ASP A 5 10.57 -12.84 26.22
CA ASP A 5 11.35 -11.59 26.24
C ASP A 5 10.51 -10.32 25.93
N PHE A 6 9.22 -10.50 25.60
CA PHE A 6 8.32 -9.39 25.36
C PHE A 6 7.59 -8.98 26.64
N PRO A 7 7.21 -7.69 26.76
CA PRO A 7 6.28 -7.25 27.80
C PRO A 7 4.95 -8.02 27.76
N PRO A 8 4.14 -7.96 28.81
CA PRO A 8 2.78 -8.53 28.79
C PRO A 8 2.01 -8.12 27.53
N TRP A 9 1.24 -9.05 26.95
CA TRP A 9 0.55 -8.81 25.68
C TRP A 9 -0.35 -7.58 25.70
N GLN A 10 -0.92 -7.24 26.86
CA GLN A 10 -1.77 -6.05 27.03
C GLN A 10 -0.97 -4.76 26.76
N THR A 11 0.27 -4.69 27.23
CA THR A 11 1.16 -3.54 26.99
C THR A 11 1.51 -3.42 25.50
N VAL A 12 1.86 -4.55 24.87
CA VAL A 12 2.17 -4.57 23.42
C VAL A 12 0.94 -4.16 22.60
N TYR A 13 -0.24 -4.68 22.96
CA TYR A 13 -1.50 -4.33 22.29
C TYR A 13 -1.87 -2.86 22.52
N TYR A 14 -1.65 -2.32 23.73
CA TYR A 14 -1.88 -0.91 24.04
C TYR A 14 -1.08 -0.01 23.09
N HIS A 15 0.23 -0.24 22.97
CA HIS A 15 1.08 0.56 22.10
C HIS A 15 0.72 0.39 20.61
N PHE A 16 0.45 -0.83 20.16
CA PHE A 16 -0.02 -1.06 18.79
C PHE A 16 -1.29 -0.26 18.48
N ASN A 17 -2.27 -0.30 19.39
CA ASN A 17 -3.56 0.39 19.23
C ASN A 17 -3.43 1.90 19.33
N LYS A 18 -2.58 2.41 20.24
CA LYS A 18 -2.23 3.82 20.33
C LYS A 18 -1.66 4.31 19.01
N TRP A 19 -0.61 3.67 18.50
CA TRP A 19 0.07 4.04 17.25
C TRP A 19 -0.81 3.90 16.01
N ARG A 20 -1.81 3.02 16.05
CA ARG A 20 -2.85 2.95 15.02
C ARG A 20 -3.76 4.17 15.04
N LYS A 21 -4.13 4.66 16.24
CA LYS A 21 -5.06 5.79 16.41
C LYS A 21 -4.40 7.14 16.14
N ASP A 22 -3.16 7.31 16.52
CA ASP A 22 -2.42 8.58 16.41
C ASP A 22 -1.61 8.71 15.10
N GLY A 23 -1.66 7.70 14.22
CA GLY A 23 -0.99 7.73 12.93
C GLY A 23 0.50 7.37 12.94
N THR A 24 1.06 6.99 14.09
CA THR A 24 2.49 6.65 14.25
C THR A 24 2.96 5.58 13.26
N TRP A 25 2.12 4.57 12.94
CA TRP A 25 2.49 3.55 11.96
C TRP A 25 2.73 4.11 10.56
N ALA A 26 1.89 5.04 10.12
CA ALA A 26 2.05 5.68 8.81
C ALA A 26 3.28 6.61 8.80
N GLU A 27 3.54 7.30 9.90
CA GLU A 27 4.70 8.19 10.05
C GLU A 27 6.02 7.42 10.09
N LEU A 28 6.08 6.31 10.83
CA LEU A 28 7.23 5.40 10.82
C LEU A 28 7.52 4.87 9.41
N ASN A 29 6.47 4.43 8.71
CA ASN A 29 6.59 3.99 7.33
C ASN A 29 7.15 5.10 6.42
N ARG A 30 6.68 6.32 6.58
CA ARG A 30 7.15 7.48 5.82
C ARG A 30 8.63 7.78 6.09
N SER A 31 9.03 7.78 7.35
CA SER A 31 10.42 8.04 7.75
C SER A 31 11.38 7.00 7.16
N LEU A 32 11.07 5.71 7.28
CA LEU A 32 11.87 4.63 6.70
C LEU A 32 11.92 4.70 5.17
N HIS A 33 10.81 5.03 4.53
CA HIS A 33 10.75 5.23 3.09
C HIS A 33 11.69 6.36 2.63
N GLN A 34 11.69 7.49 3.31
CA GLN A 34 12.58 8.62 3.01
C GLN A 34 14.05 8.23 3.14
N GLN A 35 14.42 7.49 4.20
CA GLN A 35 15.78 6.99 4.39
C GLN A 35 16.21 6.06 3.25
N ILE A 36 15.37 5.12 2.83
CA ILE A 36 15.69 4.24 1.71
C ILE A 36 15.89 5.04 0.43
N ARG A 37 15.00 5.99 0.12
CA ARG A 37 15.14 6.80 -1.09
C ARG A 37 16.45 7.57 -1.09
N HIS A 38 16.83 8.14 0.04
CA HIS A 38 18.13 8.81 0.20
C HIS A 38 19.30 7.84 -0.04
N GLN A 39 19.28 6.64 0.54
CA GLN A 39 20.32 5.61 0.34
C GLN A 39 20.39 5.12 -1.12
N GLU A 40 19.29 5.14 -1.85
CA GLU A 40 19.21 4.79 -3.27
C GLU A 40 19.59 6.00 -4.20
N GLY A 41 20.10 7.10 -3.64
CA GLY A 41 20.43 8.31 -4.40
C GLY A 41 19.22 9.00 -5.04
N ARG A 42 18.04 8.86 -4.45
CA ARG A 42 16.79 9.43 -4.96
C ARG A 42 16.32 10.59 -4.08
N GLU A 43 15.59 11.49 -4.70
CA GLU A 43 14.89 12.54 -3.97
C GLU A 43 13.90 11.94 -2.94
N ILE A 44 13.87 12.52 -1.74
CA ILE A 44 13.06 12.06 -0.60
C ILE A 44 11.58 11.94 -0.95
N SER A 45 11.03 12.96 -1.65
CA SER A 45 9.65 12.94 -2.15
C SER A 45 9.59 12.38 -3.57
N PRO A 46 8.81 11.32 -3.83
CA PRO A 46 8.67 10.76 -5.17
C PRO A 46 7.90 11.70 -6.11
N SER A 47 8.31 11.73 -7.39
CA SER A 47 7.59 12.44 -8.45
C SER A 47 6.61 11.54 -9.22
N ALA A 48 6.71 10.22 -9.04
CA ALA A 48 5.83 9.24 -9.65
C ALA A 48 5.45 8.15 -8.63
N ALA A 49 4.22 7.67 -8.75
CA ALA A 49 3.66 6.61 -7.93
C ALA A 49 2.80 5.66 -8.77
N ILE A 50 2.42 4.52 -8.23
CA ILE A 50 1.52 3.56 -8.85
C ILE A 50 0.38 3.25 -7.89
N VAL A 51 -0.86 3.29 -8.37
CA VAL A 51 -2.05 2.92 -7.61
C VAL A 51 -2.61 1.60 -8.12
N ASP A 52 -2.98 0.71 -7.20
CA ASP A 52 -3.67 -0.54 -7.52
C ASP A 52 -4.43 -1.07 -6.29
N SER A 53 -5.25 -2.11 -6.48
CA SER A 53 -6.06 -2.70 -5.43
C SER A 53 -5.97 -4.23 -5.41
N GLN A 54 -6.06 -4.78 -4.21
CA GLN A 54 -6.13 -6.22 -3.99
C GLN A 54 -7.36 -6.56 -3.13
N SER A 55 -8.24 -7.42 -3.64
CA SER A 55 -9.32 -7.99 -2.85
C SER A 55 -8.83 -9.20 -2.07
N VAL A 56 -9.11 -9.25 -0.76
CA VAL A 56 -8.70 -10.33 0.14
C VAL A 56 -9.90 -10.87 0.91
N LYS A 57 -9.92 -12.18 1.12
CA LYS A 57 -10.95 -12.83 1.93
C LYS A 57 -10.82 -12.39 3.40
N THR A 58 -11.95 -12.18 4.07
CA THR A 58 -12.00 -12.02 5.53
C THR A 58 -12.29 -13.36 6.19
N THR A 59 -12.07 -13.43 7.50
CA THR A 59 -12.49 -14.54 8.35
C THR A 59 -13.95 -14.33 8.84
N ALA A 60 -14.42 -15.21 9.74
CA ALA A 60 -15.74 -15.09 10.36
C ALA A 60 -15.87 -13.91 11.35
N ILE A 61 -14.77 -13.20 11.67
CA ILE A 61 -14.77 -12.04 12.57
C ILE A 61 -15.72 -10.97 12.04
N LYS A 62 -16.51 -10.38 12.95
CA LYS A 62 -17.41 -9.26 12.64
C LYS A 62 -16.61 -8.05 12.13
N GLY A 63 -17.22 -7.26 11.26
CA GLY A 63 -16.63 -6.03 10.73
C GLY A 63 -17.09 -5.74 9.31
N GLU A 64 -16.75 -4.56 8.83
CA GLU A 64 -17.07 -4.11 7.47
C GLU A 64 -16.46 -5.06 6.43
N ARG A 65 -17.28 -5.57 5.52
CA ARG A 65 -16.89 -6.43 4.40
C ARG A 65 -17.90 -6.32 3.27
N GLY A 66 -17.49 -6.68 2.06
CA GLY A 66 -18.33 -6.66 0.88
C GLY A 66 -17.99 -7.79 -0.09
N TYR A 67 -18.54 -7.75 -1.27
CA TYR A 67 -18.29 -8.72 -2.34
C TYR A 67 -17.74 -8.01 -3.58
N ASP A 68 -16.58 -8.40 -4.03
CA ASP A 68 -15.99 -7.98 -5.31
C ASP A 68 -16.45 -8.97 -6.37
N ALA A 69 -17.42 -8.54 -7.18
CA ALA A 69 -18.00 -9.40 -8.21
C ALA A 69 -16.99 -9.73 -9.33
N GLY A 70 -16.10 -8.81 -9.67
CA GLY A 70 -15.09 -9.01 -10.71
C GLY A 70 -14.02 -10.04 -10.35
N LYS A 71 -13.62 -10.05 -9.08
CA LYS A 71 -12.60 -10.97 -8.54
C LYS A 71 -13.22 -12.17 -7.81
N GLN A 72 -14.54 -12.20 -7.65
CA GLN A 72 -15.30 -13.21 -6.90
C GLN A 72 -14.80 -13.43 -5.46
N VAL A 73 -14.46 -12.33 -4.78
CA VAL A 73 -13.93 -12.33 -3.42
C VAL A 73 -14.89 -11.65 -2.46
N LYS A 74 -15.33 -12.38 -1.42
CA LYS A 74 -16.04 -11.83 -0.27
C LYS A 74 -15.04 -11.43 0.81
N GLY A 75 -14.96 -10.12 1.11
CA GLY A 75 -14.00 -9.65 2.09
C GLY A 75 -13.75 -8.15 2.02
N ARG A 76 -12.48 -7.77 2.02
CA ARG A 76 -12.02 -6.38 1.96
C ARG A 76 -11.15 -6.13 0.75
N LYS A 77 -11.00 -4.87 0.39
CA LYS A 77 -10.14 -4.40 -0.68
C LYS A 77 -9.08 -3.47 -0.09
N ARG A 78 -7.82 -3.77 -0.40
CA ARG A 78 -6.65 -2.99 -0.03
C ARG A 78 -6.30 -2.11 -1.23
N HIS A 79 -6.47 -0.81 -1.10
CA HIS A 79 -6.06 0.16 -2.11
C HIS A 79 -4.70 0.70 -1.73
N LEU A 80 -3.68 0.47 -2.54
CA LEU A 80 -2.31 0.89 -2.30
C LEU A 80 -1.89 1.97 -3.27
N LEU A 81 -1.16 2.95 -2.76
CA LEU A 81 -0.28 3.79 -3.55
C LEU A 81 1.16 3.44 -3.16
N VAL A 82 1.98 3.09 -4.14
CA VAL A 82 3.39 2.77 -3.94
C VAL A 82 4.27 3.69 -4.77
N ASP A 83 5.51 3.89 -4.35
CA ASP A 83 6.48 4.60 -5.17
C ASP A 83 7.10 3.68 -6.25
N THR A 84 8.02 4.23 -7.03
CA THR A 84 8.73 3.50 -8.09
C THR A 84 9.74 2.46 -7.56
N LEU A 85 9.94 2.37 -6.26
CA LEU A 85 10.68 1.30 -5.59
C LEU A 85 9.76 0.21 -5.03
N GLY A 86 8.43 0.40 -5.10
CA GLY A 86 7.42 -0.51 -4.60
C GLY A 86 7.13 -0.38 -3.09
N TYR A 87 7.61 0.67 -2.43
CA TYR A 87 7.29 0.90 -1.03
C TYR A 87 5.97 1.66 -0.88
N VAL A 88 5.18 1.27 0.10
CA VAL A 88 3.85 1.83 0.35
C VAL A 88 3.97 3.29 0.80
N LEU A 89 3.30 4.18 0.07
CA LEU A 89 3.12 5.60 0.42
C LEU A 89 1.83 5.81 1.20
N CYS A 90 0.77 5.11 0.78
CA CYS A 90 -0.53 5.14 1.43
C CYS A 90 -1.27 3.82 1.22
N VAL A 91 -2.05 3.43 2.22
CA VAL A 91 -2.99 2.31 2.14
C VAL A 91 -4.33 2.72 2.72
N ILE A 92 -5.40 2.37 2.03
CA ILE A 92 -6.78 2.46 2.52
C ILE A 92 -7.44 1.09 2.34
N VAL A 93 -8.07 0.60 3.39
CA VAL A 93 -8.81 -0.68 3.38
C VAL A 93 -10.30 -0.40 3.45
N THR A 94 -11.06 -1.00 2.53
CA THR A 94 -12.53 -0.83 2.42
C THR A 94 -13.22 -2.19 2.32
N ALA A 95 -14.55 -2.18 2.35
CA ALA A 95 -15.31 -3.34 1.90
C ALA A 95 -14.96 -3.70 0.45
N ALA A 96 -14.90 -4.99 0.11
CA ALA A 96 -14.52 -5.43 -1.24
C ALA A 96 -15.48 -4.95 -2.35
N SER A 97 -16.70 -4.57 -2.00
CA SER A 97 -17.70 -3.99 -2.91
C SER A 97 -17.36 -2.57 -3.39
N VAL A 98 -16.47 -1.86 -2.72
CA VAL A 98 -16.02 -0.53 -3.16
C VAL A 98 -15.23 -0.67 -4.45
N GLN A 99 -15.59 0.14 -5.47
CA GLN A 99 -14.90 0.11 -6.75
C GLN A 99 -13.46 0.63 -6.63
N ASP A 100 -12.57 0.12 -7.49
CA ASP A 100 -11.13 0.49 -7.47
C ASP A 100 -10.95 2.00 -7.66
N ARG A 101 -11.74 2.64 -8.52
CA ARG A 101 -11.75 4.09 -8.74
C ARG A 101 -12.13 4.90 -7.51
N ASP A 102 -13.11 4.44 -6.74
CA ASP A 102 -13.55 5.14 -5.53
C ASP A 102 -12.56 4.96 -4.38
N GLY A 103 -11.95 3.78 -4.27
CA GLY A 103 -10.84 3.55 -3.35
C GLY A 103 -9.61 4.38 -3.70
N ALA A 104 -9.28 4.53 -4.99
CA ALA A 104 -8.18 5.39 -5.44
C ALA A 104 -8.39 6.85 -5.03
N LYS A 105 -9.62 7.39 -5.17
CA LYS A 105 -9.92 8.75 -4.71
C LYS A 105 -9.54 8.94 -3.24
N LYS A 106 -9.98 8.02 -2.37
CA LYS A 106 -9.66 8.07 -0.93
C LYS A 106 -8.15 8.07 -0.66
N VAL A 107 -7.41 7.22 -1.38
CA VAL A 107 -5.94 7.14 -1.26
C VAL A 107 -5.29 8.45 -1.70
N LEU A 108 -5.71 9.02 -2.84
CA LEU A 108 -5.13 10.23 -3.39
C LEU A 108 -5.45 11.47 -2.54
N GLU A 109 -6.67 11.57 -2.00
CA GLU A 109 -7.05 12.60 -1.04
C GLU A 109 -6.20 12.55 0.24
N ALA A 110 -5.92 11.34 0.76
CA ALA A 110 -5.12 11.16 1.98
C ALA A 110 -3.65 11.59 1.84
N ILE A 111 -3.14 11.71 0.59
CA ILE A 111 -1.74 12.07 0.35
C ILE A 111 -1.55 13.46 -0.27
N LYS A 112 -2.61 14.21 -0.51
CA LYS A 112 -2.61 15.48 -1.24
C LYS A 112 -1.50 16.43 -0.79
N GLU A 113 -1.32 16.58 0.52
CA GLU A 113 -0.34 17.52 1.10
C GLU A 113 1.00 16.87 1.46
N ARG A 114 1.09 15.53 1.34
CA ARG A 114 2.27 14.77 1.80
C ARG A 114 3.34 14.56 0.75
N LEU A 115 2.98 14.67 -0.53
CA LEU A 115 3.86 14.37 -1.67
C LEU A 115 3.94 15.58 -2.64
N PRO A 116 4.64 16.66 -2.26
CA PRO A 116 4.64 17.92 -3.03
C PRO A 116 5.26 17.80 -4.44
N ARG A 117 6.10 16.79 -4.67
CA ARG A 117 6.73 16.54 -5.97
C ARG A 117 5.94 15.57 -6.86
N LEU A 118 4.84 14.97 -6.37
CA LEU A 118 4.08 14.00 -7.15
C LEU A 118 3.45 14.67 -8.38
N LYS A 119 3.71 14.10 -9.56
CA LYS A 119 3.21 14.59 -10.85
C LYS A 119 2.54 13.50 -11.66
N LEU A 120 2.97 12.25 -11.49
CA LEU A 120 2.55 11.11 -12.31
C LEU A 120 2.09 9.96 -11.44
N ILE A 121 0.93 9.40 -11.77
CA ILE A 121 0.41 8.19 -11.14
C ILE A 121 0.10 7.17 -12.23
N GLY A 122 0.75 6.01 -12.17
CA GLY A 122 0.43 4.87 -13.02
C GLY A 122 -0.74 4.06 -12.45
N ALA A 123 -1.66 3.62 -13.30
CA ALA A 123 -2.77 2.75 -12.92
C ALA A 123 -3.13 1.79 -14.06
N ASP A 124 -3.90 0.74 -13.76
CA ASP A 124 -4.39 -0.17 -14.80
C ASP A 124 -5.66 0.32 -15.49
N GLY A 125 -6.15 -0.47 -16.48
CA GLY A 125 -7.35 -0.17 -17.25
C GLY A 125 -8.63 0.00 -16.42
N GLY A 126 -8.69 -0.58 -15.22
CA GLY A 126 -9.84 -0.44 -14.31
C GLY A 126 -10.04 0.98 -13.77
N TYR A 127 -9.00 1.81 -13.83
CA TYR A 127 -9.02 3.19 -13.36
C TYR A 127 -9.36 4.22 -14.45
N ARG A 128 -9.68 3.79 -15.67
CA ARG A 128 -10.05 4.68 -16.81
C ARG A 128 -11.32 5.51 -16.55
N GLY A 129 -11.50 6.53 -17.39
CA GLY A 129 -12.68 7.37 -17.42
C GLY A 129 -12.61 8.55 -16.47
N LYS A 130 -13.70 8.90 -15.83
CA LYS A 130 -13.86 10.14 -15.03
C LYS A 130 -12.81 10.35 -13.95
N LEU A 131 -12.10 9.29 -13.52
CA LEU A 131 -11.04 9.41 -12.52
C LEU A 131 -9.84 10.19 -13.07
N VAL A 132 -9.50 10.05 -14.35
CA VAL A 132 -8.37 10.75 -14.99
C VAL A 132 -8.55 12.27 -14.89
N ASP A 133 -9.73 12.75 -15.32
CA ASP A 133 -10.06 14.18 -15.27
C ASP A 133 -10.17 14.67 -13.82
N TRP A 134 -10.76 13.86 -12.95
CA TRP A 134 -10.89 14.17 -11.53
C TRP A 134 -9.53 14.36 -10.85
N VAL A 135 -8.55 13.48 -11.11
CA VAL A 135 -7.18 13.59 -10.59
C VAL A 135 -6.49 14.85 -11.10
N LYS A 136 -6.61 15.15 -12.39
CA LYS A 136 -6.05 16.35 -13.00
C LYS A 136 -6.64 17.61 -12.40
N THR A 137 -7.96 17.66 -12.25
CA THR A 137 -8.68 18.85 -11.73
C THR A 137 -8.39 19.12 -10.26
N ASN A 138 -8.35 18.06 -9.42
CA ASN A 138 -8.24 18.24 -7.96
C ASN A 138 -6.79 18.35 -7.45
N PHE A 139 -5.82 17.80 -8.19
CA PHE A 139 -4.43 17.70 -7.74
C PHE A 139 -3.40 18.24 -8.75
N GLY A 140 -3.79 18.46 -10.00
CA GLY A 140 -2.85 18.77 -11.07
C GLY A 140 -1.94 17.61 -11.47
N TRP A 141 -2.22 16.38 -11.01
CA TRP A 141 -1.44 15.19 -11.33
C TRP A 141 -1.93 14.52 -12.60
N LEU A 142 -1.01 13.87 -13.32
CA LEU A 142 -1.32 13.03 -14.47
C LEU A 142 -1.60 11.60 -13.99
N LEU A 143 -2.78 11.07 -14.29
CA LEU A 143 -3.08 9.63 -14.14
C LEU A 143 -2.87 8.94 -15.47
N GLU A 144 -1.77 8.18 -15.58
CA GLU A 144 -1.41 7.41 -16.77
C GLU A 144 -1.99 5.99 -16.68
N ILE A 145 -2.85 5.65 -17.63
CA ILE A 145 -3.44 4.31 -17.71
C ILE A 145 -2.53 3.41 -18.55
N VAL A 146 -1.87 2.48 -17.88
CA VAL A 146 -1.01 1.49 -18.53
C VAL A 146 -1.87 0.33 -19.03
N GLN A 147 -1.95 0.18 -20.36
CA GLN A 147 -2.72 -0.88 -21.00
C GLN A 147 -1.85 -2.09 -21.27
N ARG A 148 -2.45 -3.28 -21.16
CA ARG A 148 -1.88 -4.48 -21.75
C ARG A 148 -2.03 -4.37 -23.27
N ASN A 149 -1.00 -4.76 -24.00
CA ASN A 149 -1.12 -4.90 -25.44
C ASN A 149 -1.81 -6.24 -25.73
N ASP A 150 -3.10 -6.19 -26.06
CA ASP A 150 -3.92 -7.38 -26.32
C ASP A 150 -3.50 -8.13 -27.60
N ALA A 151 -2.67 -7.50 -28.45
CA ALA A 151 -2.11 -8.14 -29.66
C ALA A 151 -0.99 -9.15 -29.37
N VAL A 152 -0.44 -9.18 -28.14
CA VAL A 152 0.61 -10.09 -27.74
C VAL A 152 0.06 -11.10 -26.74
N SER A 153 0.01 -12.38 -27.16
CA SER A 153 -0.37 -13.50 -26.31
C SER A 153 0.72 -13.80 -25.27
N GLY A 154 0.35 -14.05 -24.01
CA GLY A 154 1.25 -14.44 -22.93
C GLY A 154 1.47 -13.38 -21.85
N PHE A 155 2.43 -13.65 -20.95
CA PHE A 155 2.78 -12.76 -19.86
C PHE A 155 3.57 -11.55 -20.36
N GLN A 156 3.05 -10.34 -20.08
CA GLN A 156 3.73 -9.08 -20.42
C GLN A 156 4.08 -8.34 -19.13
N VAL A 157 5.36 -8.02 -18.94
CA VAL A 157 5.80 -7.08 -17.90
C VAL A 157 5.43 -5.67 -18.34
N LEU A 158 4.34 -5.14 -17.84
CA LEU A 158 3.96 -3.76 -18.10
C LEU A 158 4.93 -2.80 -17.39
N PRO A 159 5.52 -1.83 -18.10
CA PRO A 159 6.45 -0.88 -17.51
C PRO A 159 5.85 -0.22 -16.27
N ARG A 160 6.61 -0.23 -15.16
CA ARG A 160 6.27 0.34 -13.85
C ARG A 160 5.13 -0.33 -13.08
N ARG A 161 4.18 -1.03 -13.71
CA ARG A 161 3.03 -1.64 -13.00
C ARG A 161 3.41 -2.84 -12.15
N TRP A 162 4.37 -3.66 -12.59
CA TRP A 162 4.84 -4.82 -11.83
C TRP A 162 5.32 -4.48 -10.39
N MET A 163 5.61 -3.20 -10.13
CA MET A 163 6.08 -2.75 -8.81
C MET A 163 5.01 -2.90 -7.73
N VAL A 164 3.75 -2.53 -8.01
CA VAL A 164 2.67 -2.70 -7.04
C VAL A 164 2.29 -4.17 -6.90
N GLU A 165 2.33 -4.94 -7.97
CA GLU A 165 2.11 -6.40 -7.94
C GLU A 165 3.16 -7.08 -7.07
N ARG A 166 4.44 -6.69 -7.20
CA ARG A 166 5.52 -7.13 -6.31
C ARG A 166 5.26 -6.75 -4.86
N THR A 167 4.74 -5.56 -4.61
CA THR A 167 4.40 -5.12 -3.25
C THR A 167 3.31 -6.00 -2.65
N PHE A 168 2.26 -6.32 -3.38
CA PHE A 168 1.26 -7.30 -2.94
C PHE A 168 1.87 -8.68 -2.66
N SER A 169 2.79 -9.12 -3.51
CA SER A 169 3.54 -10.37 -3.28
C SER A 169 4.37 -10.32 -2.00
N TRP A 170 5.05 -9.22 -1.70
CA TRP A 170 5.78 -9.04 -0.44
C TRP A 170 4.84 -9.12 0.77
N LEU A 171 3.71 -8.41 0.72
CA LEU A 171 2.72 -8.43 1.79
C LEU A 171 2.11 -9.83 1.98
N GLY A 172 1.88 -10.56 0.89
CA GLY A 172 1.35 -11.93 0.91
C GLY A 172 2.25 -12.95 1.63
N LYS A 173 3.56 -12.67 1.77
CA LYS A 173 4.49 -13.50 2.54
C LYS A 173 4.28 -13.41 4.05
N TYR A 174 3.57 -12.40 4.53
CA TYR A 174 3.21 -12.27 5.93
C TYR A 174 1.93 -13.04 6.22
N ARG A 175 2.02 -14.09 7.04
CA ARG A 175 0.86 -14.94 7.39
C ARG A 175 -0.36 -14.13 7.82
N ARG A 176 -0.16 -13.05 8.59
CA ARG A 176 -1.24 -12.16 9.05
C ARG A 176 -1.93 -11.38 7.92
N LEU A 177 -1.28 -11.25 6.76
CA LEU A 177 -1.81 -10.53 5.59
C LEU A 177 -2.27 -11.46 4.46
N SER A 178 -2.18 -12.79 4.61
CA SER A 178 -2.68 -13.77 3.63
C SER A 178 -4.20 -13.69 3.42
N LYS A 179 -4.92 -13.29 4.48
CA LYS A 179 -6.33 -12.89 4.49
C LYS A 179 -6.45 -11.62 5.34
N ASP A 180 -7.65 -11.05 5.44
CA ASP A 180 -7.92 -10.01 6.42
C ASP A 180 -8.53 -10.64 7.68
N TYR A 181 -7.78 -10.62 8.77
CA TYR A 181 -8.15 -11.20 10.07
C TYR A 181 -8.67 -10.14 11.05
N GLU A 182 -8.77 -8.88 10.61
CA GLU A 182 -9.02 -7.78 11.51
C GLU A 182 -10.50 -7.40 11.55
N GLN A 183 -10.97 -6.95 12.72
CA GLN A 183 -12.33 -6.43 12.86
C GLN A 183 -12.47 -5.07 12.19
N LEU A 184 -11.47 -4.19 12.35
CA LEU A 184 -11.48 -2.83 11.82
C LEU A 184 -10.56 -2.71 10.59
N PRO A 185 -10.99 -2.02 9.51
CA PRO A 185 -10.14 -1.71 8.35
C PRO A 185 -8.84 -1.02 8.73
N GLN A 186 -8.87 -0.07 9.66
CA GLN A 186 -7.70 0.68 10.15
C GLN A 186 -6.68 -0.22 10.85
N THR A 187 -7.11 -1.34 11.42
CA THR A 187 -6.17 -2.34 11.98
C THR A 187 -5.45 -3.09 10.88
N SER A 188 -6.14 -3.41 9.78
CA SER A 188 -5.52 -4.00 8.59
C SER A 188 -4.49 -3.05 7.96
N GLU A 189 -4.81 -1.75 7.88
CA GLU A 189 -3.88 -0.71 7.40
C GLU A 189 -2.62 -0.65 8.27
N ALA A 190 -2.78 -0.66 9.61
CA ALA A 190 -1.66 -0.67 10.54
C ALA A 190 -0.76 -1.90 10.36
N PHE A 191 -1.32 -3.09 10.15
CA PHE A 191 -0.54 -4.29 9.86
C PHE A 191 0.18 -4.24 8.52
N ILE A 192 -0.38 -3.58 7.51
CA ILE A 192 0.29 -3.35 6.23
C ILE A 192 1.49 -2.41 6.42
N TYR A 193 1.33 -1.30 7.15
CA TYR A 193 2.44 -0.41 7.49
C TYR A 193 3.51 -1.12 8.32
N LEU A 194 3.14 -1.93 9.30
CA LEU A 194 4.07 -2.71 10.11
C LEU A 194 4.89 -3.70 9.25
N ALA A 195 4.23 -4.44 8.36
CA ALA A 195 4.90 -5.35 7.44
C ALA A 195 5.84 -4.60 6.48
N MET A 196 5.41 -3.45 5.96
CA MET A 196 6.23 -2.61 5.09
C MET A 196 7.43 -2.03 5.84
N SER A 197 7.24 -1.57 7.08
CA SER A 197 8.33 -1.09 7.94
C SER A 197 9.37 -2.19 8.18
N HIS A 198 8.95 -3.43 8.44
CA HIS A 198 9.88 -4.56 8.56
C HIS A 198 10.68 -4.81 7.26
N ILE A 199 10.02 -4.76 6.09
CA ILE A 199 10.72 -4.90 4.79
C ILE A 199 11.77 -3.79 4.63
N MET A 200 11.40 -2.55 4.92
CA MET A 200 12.26 -1.38 4.78
C MET A 200 13.44 -1.41 5.76
N THR A 201 13.21 -1.77 7.01
CA THR A 201 14.28 -1.92 8.02
C THR A 201 15.30 -2.96 7.58
N ARG A 202 14.85 -4.11 7.06
CA ARG A 202 15.77 -5.12 6.51
C ARG A 202 16.55 -4.63 5.30
N ARG A 203 15.97 -3.75 4.49
CA ARG A 203 16.67 -3.14 3.34
C ARG A 203 17.73 -2.17 3.83
N LEU A 204 17.42 -1.31 4.79
CA LEU A 204 18.36 -0.36 5.39
C LEU A 204 19.54 -1.06 6.05
N ALA A 205 19.30 -2.13 6.83
CA ALA A 205 20.37 -2.92 7.43
C ALA A 205 21.35 -3.52 6.40
N LYS A 206 20.86 -3.89 5.21
CA LYS A 206 21.75 -4.35 4.11
C LYS A 206 22.62 -3.23 3.54
N PHE A 207 22.10 -2.00 3.43
CA PHE A 207 22.92 -0.87 3.01
C PHE A 207 24.05 -0.58 4.01
N GLU A 208 23.76 -0.67 5.29
CA GLU A 208 24.80 -0.48 6.33
C GLU A 208 25.87 -1.56 6.29
N ALA A 209 25.46 -2.82 6.15
CA ALA A 209 26.39 -3.94 6.05
C ALA A 209 27.25 -3.94 4.78
N SER A 210 26.85 -3.20 3.74
CA SER A 210 27.61 -3.09 2.48
C SER A 210 28.56 -1.89 2.40
N LYS A 211 28.60 -1.03 3.43
CA LYS A 211 29.59 0.06 3.52
C LYS A 211 30.97 -0.53 3.81
N PRO A 212 32.01 -0.11 3.09
CA PRO A 212 33.38 -0.47 3.46
C PRO A 212 33.70 0.04 4.86
N PRO A 213 34.58 -0.66 5.61
CA PRO A 213 35.01 -0.28 6.95
C PRO A 213 35.73 1.08 6.97
#